data_b80b83a6a3b4ed808c5428edebf674b3
#
_entry.id   b80b83a6a3b4ed808c5428edebf674b3
#
_cell.length_a   1.000
_cell.length_b   1.000
_cell.length_c   1.000
_cell.angle_alpha   90.00
_cell.angle_beta   90.00
_cell.angle_gamma   90.00
#
_symmetry.space_group_name_H-M   'P 1'
#
loop_
_entity.id
_entity.type
_entity.pdbx_description
1 polymer ?
#
loop_
_entity_poly.entity_id
_entity_poly.type
_entity_poly.pdbx_seq_one_letter_code
_entity_poly.pdbx_strand_id
1 'polypeptide(L)'
;MQYRKFKADYLFTNDKLAKGKILITDETGKFQDIVDEKNVSEDIEVFKGIICPGFINAHCHLELSHLKDIIPEKTGLIDFVFEVVSKRYFEDNQILHAIAVAEKEMIRNGIVAVGDICNYSNTLSQKIKLNLLYYNFIEISGWLPEIAEARFEKRMLSLKQFEKNNLSASIVPHAPYSVSDVLWQKIIPFFSGKTITIHNQESEEEDLFFEKGEGDFLRMFKKMNIDNSFYQPRKLRSLQTYFQYFSSATSLILVHNTFTTQADLDFIDSKRNNKQLISFCLCPNANLYIEDALPPVDLFLRNNLNVVIGTDSLASNHQLNILEELKTINKNFPEIETETLLKWATINGARALQMESDLGSFEKGKTPGILLIENADDKKITEESKVKRLL
;
A
#
# COMPACT_ATOMS: atom_id res chain seq x y z
N MET A 1 3.45 -4.96 36.92
CA MET A 1 3.45 -5.16 35.46
C MET A 1 4.74 -5.92 35.15
N GLN A 2 4.64 -6.99 34.43
CA GLN A 2 5.82 -7.75 33.98
C GLN A 2 6.25 -7.10 32.65
N TYR A 3 7.55 -6.87 32.48
CA TYR A 3 8.11 -6.32 31.24
C TYR A 3 8.82 -7.42 30.48
N ARG A 4 8.74 -7.37 29.15
CA ARG A 4 9.55 -8.19 28.26
C ARG A 4 10.71 -7.37 27.71
N LYS A 5 11.86 -8.00 27.59
CA LYS A 5 13.11 -7.35 27.17
C LYS A 5 13.71 -8.12 26.02
N PHE A 6 13.81 -7.47 24.87
CA PHE A 6 14.27 -8.09 23.62
C PHE A 6 15.61 -7.50 23.19
N LYS A 7 16.55 -8.39 22.89
CA LYS A 7 17.84 -8.06 22.31
C LYS A 7 18.04 -8.82 21.01
N ALA A 8 18.59 -8.15 20.00
CA ALA A 8 19.07 -8.79 18.77
C ALA A 8 20.44 -8.23 18.38
N ASP A 9 21.01 -8.73 17.28
CA ASP A 9 22.26 -8.17 16.75
C ASP A 9 22.09 -6.68 16.45
N TYR A 10 20.89 -6.30 15.96
CA TYR A 10 20.49 -4.92 15.71
C TYR A 10 19.05 -4.65 16.16
N LEU A 11 18.82 -3.44 16.65
CA LEU A 11 17.51 -2.89 16.91
C LEU A 11 17.29 -1.68 15.98
N PHE A 12 16.22 -1.68 15.20
CA PHE A 12 15.83 -0.54 14.39
C PHE A 12 15.19 0.53 15.29
N THR A 13 15.88 1.63 15.50
CA THR A 13 15.46 2.74 16.38
C THR A 13 14.94 3.91 15.55
N ASN A 14 13.86 3.69 14.80
CA ASN A 14 13.14 4.62 13.95
C ASN A 14 13.91 5.14 12.71
N ASP A 15 15.23 5.33 12.81
CA ASP A 15 16.05 5.91 11.74
C ASP A 15 17.38 5.15 11.50
N LYS A 16 17.79 4.29 12.42
CA LYS A 16 19.08 3.57 12.34
C LYS A 16 19.04 2.20 12.97
N LEU A 17 19.91 1.33 12.52
CA LEU A 17 20.20 0.04 13.12
C LEU A 17 21.27 0.19 14.21
N ALA A 18 20.87 0.02 15.48
CA ALA A 18 21.72 0.18 16.65
C ALA A 18 22.12 -1.17 17.25
N LYS A 19 23.42 -1.35 17.57
CA LYS A 19 23.94 -2.48 18.35
C LYS A 19 23.86 -2.20 19.85
N GLY A 20 23.81 -3.29 20.66
CA GLY A 20 23.89 -3.18 22.12
C GLY A 20 22.70 -2.45 22.76
N LYS A 21 21.54 -2.49 22.12
CA LYS A 21 20.28 -1.93 22.62
C LYS A 21 19.32 -3.04 23.01
N ILE A 22 18.51 -2.78 24.02
CA ILE A 22 17.44 -3.64 24.49
C ILE A 22 16.14 -2.88 24.37
N LEU A 23 15.18 -3.48 23.67
CA LEU A 23 13.79 -3.03 23.58
C LEU A 23 13.03 -3.56 24.81
N ILE A 24 12.35 -2.67 25.53
CA ILE A 24 11.50 -3.00 26.67
C ILE A 24 10.06 -2.71 26.32
N THR A 25 9.18 -3.70 26.53
CA THR A 25 7.72 -3.56 26.37
C THR A 25 7.01 -4.14 27.59
N ASP A 26 5.73 -3.86 27.74
CA ASP A 26 4.87 -4.66 28.62
C ASP A 26 4.47 -5.98 27.92
N GLU A 27 3.68 -6.79 28.59
CA GLU A 27 3.21 -8.10 28.08
C GLU A 27 2.35 -8.00 26.82
N THR A 28 1.73 -6.83 26.58
CA THR A 28 0.87 -6.58 25.40
C THR A 28 1.66 -6.08 24.19
N GLY A 29 2.97 -5.85 24.34
CA GLY A 29 3.82 -5.28 23.30
C GLY A 29 3.83 -3.73 23.27
N LYS A 30 3.22 -3.09 24.26
CA LYS A 30 3.26 -1.64 24.36
C LYS A 30 4.66 -1.19 24.76
N PHE A 31 5.22 -0.30 23.92
CA PHE A 31 6.56 0.22 24.10
C PHE A 31 6.73 0.94 25.43
N GLN A 32 7.84 0.67 26.12
CA GLN A 32 8.23 1.30 27.36
C GLN A 32 9.53 2.10 27.21
N ASP A 33 10.60 1.45 26.74
CA ASP A 33 11.91 2.09 26.62
C ASP A 33 12.86 1.33 25.65
N ILE A 34 13.93 2.02 25.24
CA ILE A 34 15.12 1.44 24.60
C ILE A 34 16.33 1.86 25.43
N VAL A 35 17.00 0.86 26.01
CA VAL A 35 18.14 1.09 26.91
C VAL A 35 19.42 0.46 26.39
N ASP A 36 20.57 0.92 26.90
CA ASP A 36 21.84 0.27 26.64
C ASP A 36 21.89 -1.12 27.34
N GLU A 37 22.41 -2.13 26.67
CA GLU A 37 22.57 -3.48 27.18
C GLU A 37 23.30 -3.55 28.55
N LYS A 38 24.31 -2.70 28.74
CA LYS A 38 25.07 -2.61 30.00
C LYS A 38 24.23 -2.20 31.21
N ASN A 39 23.05 -1.66 30.99
CA ASN A 39 22.14 -1.18 32.03
C ASN A 39 21.07 -2.22 32.43
N VAL A 40 21.09 -3.42 31.84
CA VAL A 40 20.11 -4.49 32.09
C VAL A 40 20.84 -5.82 32.28
N SER A 41 20.57 -6.53 33.37
CA SER A 41 21.28 -7.74 33.72
C SER A 41 20.45 -9.03 33.69
N GLU A 42 19.11 -8.95 33.66
CA GLU A 42 18.25 -10.12 33.88
C GLU A 42 17.05 -10.16 32.88
N ASP A 43 16.57 -11.39 32.64
CA ASP A 43 15.33 -11.67 31.86
C ASP A 43 15.34 -11.10 30.45
N ILE A 44 16.44 -11.26 29.69
CA ILE A 44 16.58 -10.79 28.33
C ILE A 44 16.36 -11.93 27.35
N GLU A 45 15.36 -11.78 26.45
CA GLU A 45 15.17 -12.64 25.30
C GLU A 45 16.16 -12.26 24.20
N VAL A 46 17.08 -13.16 23.85
CA VAL A 46 18.18 -12.88 22.92
C VAL A 46 17.92 -13.55 21.57
N PHE A 47 18.04 -12.80 20.49
CA PHE A 47 17.81 -13.24 19.12
C PHE A 47 19.00 -12.90 18.22
N LYS A 48 19.07 -13.56 17.05
CA LYS A 48 20.00 -13.20 15.97
C LYS A 48 19.22 -12.53 14.84
N GLY A 49 19.72 -11.39 14.36
CA GLY A 49 19.11 -10.63 13.27
C GLY A 49 18.73 -9.20 13.68
N ILE A 50 17.66 -8.67 13.07
CA ILE A 50 17.22 -7.30 13.25
C ILE A 50 15.83 -7.28 13.89
N ILE A 51 15.68 -6.60 15.02
CA ILE A 51 14.36 -6.29 15.60
C ILE A 51 13.86 -4.98 15.01
N CYS A 52 12.61 -4.97 14.52
CA CYS A 52 11.93 -3.76 14.00
C CYS A 52 10.44 -3.74 14.39
N PRO A 53 9.73 -2.60 14.23
CA PRO A 53 8.28 -2.54 14.35
C PRO A 53 7.57 -3.41 13.31
N GLY A 54 6.28 -3.70 13.54
CA GLY A 54 5.41 -4.38 12.60
C GLY A 54 5.33 -3.65 11.25
N PHE A 55 5.23 -4.42 10.17
CA PHE A 55 5.15 -3.89 8.81
C PHE A 55 3.77 -3.31 8.52
N ILE A 56 3.76 -2.25 7.71
CA ILE A 56 2.55 -1.61 7.18
C ILE A 56 2.45 -1.92 5.70
N ASN A 57 1.37 -2.57 5.29
CA ASN A 57 1.04 -2.77 3.88
C ASN A 57 0.16 -1.60 3.41
N ALA A 58 0.75 -0.62 2.73
CA ALA A 58 0.05 0.63 2.40
C ALA A 58 -0.96 0.49 1.25
N HIS A 59 -0.90 -0.60 0.48
CA HIS A 59 -1.83 -0.90 -0.61
C HIS A 59 -2.01 -2.40 -0.82
N CYS A 60 -3.25 -2.85 -0.71
CA CYS A 60 -3.64 -4.24 -0.89
C CYS A 60 -5.05 -4.33 -1.47
N HIS A 61 -5.35 -5.40 -2.23
CA HIS A 61 -6.71 -5.79 -2.63
C HIS A 61 -7.04 -7.16 -2.02
N LEU A 62 -7.31 -7.19 -0.73
CA LEU A 62 -7.60 -8.43 -0.01
C LEU A 62 -8.80 -9.19 -0.60
N GLU A 63 -9.77 -8.46 -1.15
CA GLU A 63 -10.95 -9.03 -1.81
C GLU A 63 -10.65 -9.88 -3.06
N LEU A 64 -9.45 -9.72 -3.67
CA LEU A 64 -9.01 -10.46 -4.84
C LEU A 64 -8.14 -11.69 -4.51
N SER A 65 -8.03 -12.07 -3.24
CA SER A 65 -7.15 -13.17 -2.80
C SER A 65 -7.51 -14.53 -3.43
N HIS A 66 -8.73 -14.71 -3.88
CA HIS A 66 -9.18 -15.92 -4.59
C HIS A 66 -8.65 -16.02 -6.03
N LEU A 67 -8.02 -14.97 -6.56
CA LEU A 67 -7.41 -14.95 -7.90
C LEU A 67 -5.93 -15.35 -7.91
N LYS A 68 -5.39 -15.79 -6.79
CA LYS A 68 -4.00 -16.26 -6.71
C LYS A 68 -3.70 -17.33 -7.76
N ASP A 69 -2.61 -17.13 -8.52
CA ASP A 69 -2.11 -18.02 -9.56
C ASP A 69 -3.09 -18.26 -10.74
N ILE A 70 -4.12 -17.37 -10.92
CA ILE A 70 -5.13 -17.52 -11.99
C ILE A 70 -4.81 -16.64 -13.20
N ILE A 71 -4.22 -15.48 -12.98
CA ILE A 71 -3.92 -14.53 -14.05
C ILE A 71 -2.46 -14.71 -14.46
N PRO A 72 -2.14 -14.83 -15.76
CA PRO A 72 -0.75 -14.96 -16.19
C PRO A 72 0.08 -13.69 -15.90
N GLU A 73 1.37 -13.89 -15.66
CA GLU A 73 2.32 -12.79 -15.49
C GLU A 73 2.65 -12.11 -16.83
N LYS A 74 3.12 -10.85 -16.74
CA LYS A 74 3.70 -10.07 -17.86
C LYS A 74 2.73 -9.90 -19.03
N THR A 75 1.46 -9.73 -18.72
CA THR A 75 0.42 -9.49 -19.73
C THR A 75 0.29 -8.03 -20.12
N GLY A 76 0.92 -7.13 -19.37
CA GLY A 76 0.64 -5.70 -19.39
C GLY A 76 -0.68 -5.36 -18.70
N LEU A 77 -0.80 -4.10 -18.25
CA LEU A 77 -1.95 -3.63 -17.45
C LEU A 77 -3.30 -3.88 -18.13
N ILE A 78 -3.39 -3.62 -19.43
CA ILE A 78 -4.66 -3.69 -20.16
C ILE A 78 -5.25 -5.10 -20.15
N ASP A 79 -4.44 -6.11 -20.45
CA ASP A 79 -4.91 -7.49 -20.44
C ASP A 79 -5.07 -8.02 -19.01
N PHE A 80 -4.20 -7.60 -18.08
CA PHE A 80 -4.34 -7.90 -16.66
C PHE A 80 -5.69 -7.43 -16.10
N VAL A 81 -6.04 -6.15 -16.29
CA VAL A 81 -7.33 -5.59 -15.82
C VAL A 81 -8.51 -6.33 -16.44
N PHE A 82 -8.43 -6.66 -17.73
CA PHE A 82 -9.47 -7.42 -18.41
C PHE A 82 -9.64 -8.82 -17.81
N GLU A 83 -8.55 -9.52 -17.54
CA GLU A 83 -8.55 -10.83 -16.91
C GLU A 83 -9.13 -10.79 -15.49
N VAL A 84 -8.75 -9.80 -14.67
CA VAL A 84 -9.33 -9.59 -13.33
C VAL A 84 -10.84 -9.40 -13.43
N VAL A 85 -11.31 -8.51 -14.30
CA VAL A 85 -12.74 -8.20 -14.44
C VAL A 85 -13.54 -9.43 -14.90
N SER A 86 -12.98 -10.24 -15.82
CA SER A 86 -13.66 -11.40 -16.37
C SER A 86 -13.62 -12.62 -15.45
N LYS A 87 -12.57 -12.79 -14.62
CA LYS A 87 -12.37 -13.99 -13.81
C LYS A 87 -12.70 -13.82 -12.32
N ARG A 88 -13.05 -12.65 -11.87
CA ARG A 88 -13.27 -12.35 -10.44
C ARG A 88 -14.51 -12.97 -9.80
N TYR A 89 -15.36 -13.63 -10.57
CA TYR A 89 -16.63 -14.18 -10.08
C TYR A 89 -16.45 -15.63 -9.62
N PHE A 90 -16.51 -15.81 -8.31
CA PHE A 90 -16.45 -17.09 -7.61
C PHE A 90 -17.61 -17.18 -6.64
N GLU A 91 -17.86 -18.38 -6.09
CA GLU A 91 -18.81 -18.57 -5.01
C GLU A 91 -18.35 -17.78 -3.76
N ASP A 92 -19.31 -17.16 -3.07
CA ASP A 92 -19.01 -16.30 -1.91
C ASP A 92 -18.17 -17.00 -0.84
N ASN A 93 -18.43 -18.29 -0.59
CA ASN A 93 -17.67 -19.08 0.37
C ASN A 93 -16.18 -19.22 -0.01
N GLN A 94 -15.88 -19.33 -1.30
CA GLN A 94 -14.50 -19.42 -1.81
C GLN A 94 -13.78 -18.08 -1.63
N ILE A 95 -14.46 -16.98 -1.96
CA ILE A 95 -13.93 -15.61 -1.77
C ILE A 95 -13.65 -15.35 -0.28
N LEU A 96 -14.61 -15.63 0.60
CA LEU A 96 -14.47 -15.42 2.04
C LEU A 96 -13.37 -16.30 2.65
N HIS A 97 -13.23 -17.54 2.19
CA HIS A 97 -12.16 -18.43 2.62
C HIS A 97 -10.78 -17.89 2.20
N ALA A 98 -10.63 -17.46 0.93
CA ALA A 98 -9.39 -16.89 0.43
C ALA A 98 -8.97 -15.63 1.19
N ILE A 99 -9.93 -14.73 1.49
CA ILE A 99 -9.72 -13.54 2.33
C ILE A 99 -9.17 -13.94 3.72
N ALA A 100 -9.78 -14.92 4.38
CA ALA A 100 -9.35 -15.34 5.71
C ALA A 100 -7.95 -15.98 5.70
N VAL A 101 -7.62 -16.75 4.66
CA VAL A 101 -6.28 -17.35 4.48
C VAL A 101 -5.24 -16.27 4.24
N ALA A 102 -5.52 -15.33 3.34
CA ALA A 102 -4.60 -14.24 2.99
C ALA A 102 -4.32 -13.32 4.19
N GLU A 103 -5.34 -12.96 4.98
CA GLU A 103 -5.12 -12.18 6.21
C GLU A 103 -4.22 -12.94 7.20
N LYS A 104 -4.45 -14.25 7.39
CA LYS A 104 -3.60 -15.08 8.25
C LYS A 104 -2.15 -15.13 7.78
N GLU A 105 -1.92 -15.17 6.46
CA GLU A 105 -0.58 -15.08 5.89
C GLU A 105 0.05 -13.71 6.12
N MET A 106 -0.68 -12.60 5.92
CA MET A 106 -0.21 -11.25 6.24
C MET A 106 0.24 -11.12 7.70
N ILE A 107 -0.56 -11.64 8.64
CA ILE A 107 -0.22 -11.63 10.07
C ILE A 107 1.08 -12.40 10.33
N ARG A 108 1.23 -13.58 9.73
CA ARG A 108 2.45 -14.42 9.86
C ARG A 108 3.67 -13.71 9.28
N ASN A 109 3.48 -12.98 8.19
CA ASN A 109 4.51 -12.20 7.52
C ASN A 109 4.78 -10.84 8.20
N GLY A 110 4.26 -10.63 9.42
CA GLY A 110 4.60 -9.49 10.26
C GLY A 110 3.83 -8.20 9.94
N ILE A 111 2.81 -8.25 9.09
CA ILE A 111 1.96 -7.08 8.82
C ILE A 111 1.07 -6.82 10.05
N VAL A 112 0.94 -5.55 10.43
CA VAL A 112 0.11 -5.10 11.55
C VAL A 112 -1.01 -4.15 11.10
N ALA A 113 -0.84 -3.47 9.97
CA ALA A 113 -1.86 -2.63 9.39
C ALA A 113 -1.84 -2.67 7.86
N VAL A 114 -3.01 -2.42 7.26
CA VAL A 114 -3.23 -2.52 5.82
C VAL A 114 -4.08 -1.36 5.32
N GLY A 115 -3.63 -0.70 4.24
CA GLY A 115 -4.46 0.14 3.39
C GLY A 115 -5.11 -0.75 2.33
N ASP A 116 -6.37 -1.11 2.53
CA ASP A 116 -7.03 -2.13 1.71
C ASP A 116 -8.11 -1.56 0.79
N ILE A 117 -8.03 -1.88 -0.48
CA ILE A 117 -8.99 -1.51 -1.52
C ILE A 117 -10.25 -2.39 -1.38
N CYS A 118 -11.40 -1.75 -1.44
CA CYS A 118 -12.70 -2.39 -1.26
C CYS A 118 -13.65 -1.98 -2.39
N ASN A 119 -13.79 -2.82 -3.39
CA ASN A 119 -14.83 -2.67 -4.43
C ASN A 119 -16.18 -3.19 -3.95
N TYR A 120 -16.16 -4.09 -2.98
CA TYR A 120 -17.33 -4.69 -2.36
C TYR A 120 -17.16 -4.74 -0.84
N SER A 121 -18.19 -5.22 -0.13
CA SER A 121 -18.14 -5.38 1.32
C SER A 121 -17.71 -6.80 1.75
N ASN A 122 -17.14 -7.61 0.86
CA ASN A 122 -16.78 -9.01 1.11
C ASN A 122 -15.75 -9.15 2.24
N THR A 123 -14.83 -8.18 2.36
CA THR A 123 -13.79 -8.17 3.39
C THR A 123 -14.30 -7.72 4.76
N LEU A 124 -15.50 -7.13 4.84
CA LEU A 124 -16.03 -6.55 6.07
C LEU A 124 -16.12 -7.58 7.20
N SER A 125 -16.65 -8.78 6.92
CA SER A 125 -16.80 -9.85 7.92
C SER A 125 -15.47 -10.33 8.51
N GLN A 126 -14.37 -10.20 7.78
CA GLN A 126 -13.03 -10.50 8.27
C GLN A 126 -12.46 -9.33 9.09
N LYS A 127 -12.63 -8.11 8.63
CA LYS A 127 -12.06 -6.89 9.24
C LYS A 127 -12.68 -6.54 10.59
N ILE A 128 -13.96 -6.83 10.82
CA ILE A 128 -14.60 -6.64 12.13
C ILE A 128 -14.04 -7.55 13.24
N LYS A 129 -13.24 -8.58 12.89
CA LYS A 129 -12.50 -9.41 13.86
C LYS A 129 -11.32 -8.68 14.48
N LEU A 130 -10.88 -7.55 13.89
CA LEU A 130 -9.79 -6.70 14.36
C LEU A 130 -8.46 -7.44 14.55
N ASN A 131 -8.19 -8.44 13.71
CA ASN A 131 -6.91 -9.16 13.73
C ASN A 131 -5.74 -8.29 13.21
N LEU A 132 -6.04 -7.39 12.28
CA LEU A 132 -5.18 -6.34 11.75
C LEU A 132 -5.90 -5.01 11.81
N LEU A 133 -5.17 -3.91 11.83
CA LEU A 133 -5.74 -2.58 11.62
C LEU A 133 -5.90 -2.31 10.12
N TYR A 134 -7.04 -1.76 9.74
CA TYR A 134 -7.33 -1.45 8.34
C TYR A 134 -7.70 0.01 8.15
N TYR A 135 -7.13 0.63 7.10
CA TYR A 135 -7.73 1.79 6.46
C TYR A 135 -8.41 1.29 5.18
N ASN A 136 -9.72 1.48 5.07
CA ASN A 136 -10.54 0.90 4.01
C ASN A 136 -10.76 1.93 2.89
N PHE A 137 -10.22 1.67 1.72
CA PHE A 137 -10.38 2.51 0.54
C PHE A 137 -11.55 1.99 -0.29
N ILE A 138 -12.74 2.61 -0.14
CA ILE A 138 -13.94 2.24 -0.89
C ILE A 138 -13.78 2.75 -2.31
N GLU A 139 -13.31 1.87 -3.16
CA GLU A 139 -12.88 2.21 -4.51
C GLU A 139 -14.06 2.39 -5.46
N ILE A 140 -14.01 3.43 -6.28
CA ILE A 140 -15.00 3.71 -7.29
C ILE A 140 -14.37 3.82 -8.67
N SER A 141 -15.03 3.19 -9.64
CA SER A 141 -14.76 3.31 -11.07
C SER A 141 -16.06 3.49 -11.85
N GLY A 142 -16.00 4.21 -12.96
CA GLY A 142 -17.11 4.48 -13.87
C GLY A 142 -16.66 5.47 -14.92
N TRP A 143 -16.16 4.96 -16.06
CA TRP A 143 -15.67 5.79 -17.16
C TRP A 143 -16.79 6.48 -17.93
N LEU A 144 -17.92 5.79 -18.14
CA LEU A 144 -19.09 6.37 -18.83
C LEU A 144 -19.82 7.36 -17.90
N PRO A 145 -20.07 8.62 -18.34
CA PRO A 145 -20.74 9.62 -17.52
C PRO A 145 -22.14 9.20 -17.03
N GLU A 146 -22.90 8.48 -17.86
CA GLU A 146 -24.28 8.06 -17.56
C GLU A 146 -24.39 7.05 -16.42
N ILE A 147 -23.32 6.29 -16.11
CA ILE A 147 -23.34 5.35 -14.98
C ILE A 147 -22.83 5.95 -13.67
N ALA A 148 -22.34 7.20 -13.69
CA ALA A 148 -21.67 7.84 -12.56
C ALA A 148 -22.55 7.87 -11.30
N GLU A 149 -23.85 8.22 -11.42
CA GLU A 149 -24.78 8.27 -10.28
C GLU A 149 -24.92 6.90 -9.62
N ALA A 150 -25.27 5.89 -10.39
CA ALA A 150 -25.49 4.54 -9.88
C ALA A 150 -24.22 3.94 -9.24
N ARG A 151 -23.04 4.23 -9.83
CA ARG A 151 -21.75 3.83 -9.24
C ARG A 151 -21.49 4.52 -7.92
N PHE A 152 -21.73 5.83 -7.85
CA PHE A 152 -21.56 6.61 -6.64
C PHE A 152 -22.47 6.14 -5.51
N GLU A 153 -23.77 6.03 -5.77
CA GLU A 153 -24.74 5.55 -4.78
C GLU A 153 -24.37 4.17 -4.21
N LYS A 154 -23.98 3.24 -5.10
CA LYS A 154 -23.56 1.89 -4.69
C LYS A 154 -22.35 1.94 -3.75
N ARG A 155 -21.34 2.77 -4.03
CA ARG A 155 -20.15 2.88 -3.18
C ARG A 155 -20.42 3.60 -1.87
N MET A 156 -21.32 4.57 -1.87
CA MET A 156 -21.76 5.22 -0.64
C MET A 156 -22.48 4.25 0.31
N LEU A 157 -23.20 3.26 -0.21
CA LEU A 157 -23.76 2.18 0.63
C LEU A 157 -22.65 1.34 1.26
N SER A 158 -21.60 0.98 0.51
CA SER A 158 -20.44 0.27 1.04
C SER A 158 -19.74 1.10 2.12
N LEU A 159 -19.43 2.38 1.85
CA LEU A 159 -18.80 3.28 2.83
C LEU A 159 -19.57 3.29 4.16
N LYS A 160 -20.89 3.48 4.11
CA LYS A 160 -21.75 3.46 5.31
C LYS A 160 -21.69 2.14 6.08
N GLN A 161 -21.49 1.00 5.41
CA GLN A 161 -21.35 -0.30 6.07
C GLN A 161 -20.05 -0.38 6.89
N PHE A 162 -18.92 0.10 6.35
CA PHE A 162 -17.66 0.15 7.08
C PHE A 162 -17.74 1.14 8.26
N GLU A 163 -18.24 2.35 8.04
CA GLU A 163 -18.40 3.37 9.09
C GLU A 163 -19.33 2.90 10.23
N LYS A 164 -20.44 2.20 9.91
CA LYS A 164 -21.35 1.62 10.91
C LYS A 164 -20.66 0.60 11.84
N ASN A 165 -19.60 -0.04 11.36
CA ASN A 165 -18.79 -0.99 12.13
C ASN A 165 -17.55 -0.33 12.76
N ASN A 166 -17.49 1.02 12.82
CA ASN A 166 -16.37 1.79 13.36
C ASN A 166 -15.03 1.52 12.67
N LEU A 167 -15.04 1.17 11.40
CA LEU A 167 -13.85 0.96 10.61
C LEU A 167 -13.51 2.25 9.84
N SER A 168 -12.26 2.69 9.92
CA SER A 168 -11.78 3.86 9.16
C SER A 168 -11.94 3.60 7.67
N ALA A 169 -12.58 4.53 6.96
CA ALA A 169 -12.83 4.40 5.53
C ALA A 169 -12.89 5.74 4.81
N SER A 170 -12.57 5.72 3.52
CA SER A 170 -12.76 6.83 2.58
C SER A 170 -13.21 6.32 1.21
N ILE A 171 -13.98 7.13 0.47
CA ILE A 171 -14.25 6.86 -0.94
C ILE A 171 -13.05 7.33 -1.76
N VAL A 172 -12.60 6.51 -2.70
CA VAL A 172 -11.40 6.77 -3.49
C VAL A 172 -11.61 6.44 -4.96
N PRO A 173 -10.97 7.15 -5.90
CA PRO A 173 -10.96 6.75 -7.30
C PRO A 173 -10.08 5.51 -7.51
N HIS A 174 -10.41 4.66 -8.47
CA HIS A 174 -9.56 3.53 -8.86
C HIS A 174 -8.28 4.04 -9.56
N ALA A 175 -8.43 4.58 -10.75
CA ALA A 175 -7.34 5.08 -11.60
C ALA A 175 -7.86 6.20 -12.51
N PRO A 176 -7.01 7.05 -13.06
CA PRO A 176 -7.44 8.19 -13.89
C PRO A 176 -8.31 7.78 -15.09
N TYR A 177 -7.90 6.72 -15.76
CA TYR A 177 -8.56 6.18 -16.97
C TYR A 177 -9.89 5.46 -16.71
N SER A 178 -10.30 5.34 -15.46
CA SER A 178 -11.50 4.61 -15.07
C SER A 178 -12.56 5.46 -14.39
N VAL A 179 -12.35 6.78 -14.26
CA VAL A 179 -13.25 7.70 -13.57
C VAL A 179 -13.63 8.87 -14.47
N SER A 180 -14.92 8.97 -14.85
CA SER A 180 -15.44 10.07 -15.65
C SER A 180 -15.43 11.40 -14.90
N ASP A 181 -15.43 12.52 -15.63
CA ASP A 181 -15.51 13.86 -15.03
C ASP A 181 -16.74 14.04 -14.14
N VAL A 182 -17.87 13.48 -14.54
CA VAL A 182 -19.10 13.48 -13.73
C VAL A 182 -18.88 12.74 -12.40
N LEU A 183 -18.18 11.61 -12.44
CA LEU A 183 -17.91 10.83 -11.24
C LEU A 183 -16.87 11.53 -10.35
N TRP A 184 -15.84 12.17 -10.91
CA TRP A 184 -14.90 13.01 -10.18
C TRP A 184 -15.62 14.09 -9.37
N GLN A 185 -16.56 14.85 -10.00
CA GLN A 185 -17.32 15.91 -9.33
C GLN A 185 -18.11 15.38 -8.11
N LYS A 186 -18.55 14.13 -8.14
CA LYS A 186 -19.28 13.51 -7.04
C LYS A 186 -18.40 13.10 -5.87
N ILE A 187 -17.17 12.63 -6.12
CA ILE A 187 -16.31 12.09 -5.07
C ILE A 187 -15.36 13.11 -4.43
N ILE A 188 -14.94 14.15 -5.17
CA ILE A 188 -14.05 15.20 -4.66
C ILE A 188 -14.50 15.80 -3.30
N PRO A 189 -15.80 16.09 -3.06
CA PRO A 189 -16.24 16.64 -1.78
C PRO A 189 -15.95 15.73 -0.57
N PHE A 190 -15.72 14.44 -0.77
CA PHE A 190 -15.47 13.45 0.28
C PHE A 190 -13.99 13.28 0.63
N PHE A 191 -13.09 14.00 -0.04
CA PHE A 191 -11.64 13.89 0.19
C PHE A 191 -11.16 14.71 1.40
N SER A 192 -11.92 15.71 1.81
CA SER A 192 -11.52 16.63 2.87
C SER A 192 -11.22 15.91 4.19
N GLY A 193 -10.00 16.07 4.70
CA GLY A 193 -9.56 15.49 5.96
C GLY A 193 -9.32 13.97 5.94
N LYS A 194 -9.37 13.33 4.76
CA LYS A 194 -9.25 11.87 4.59
C LYS A 194 -7.89 11.47 4.04
N THR A 195 -7.56 10.20 4.20
CA THR A 195 -6.52 9.53 3.41
C THR A 195 -7.14 9.02 2.12
N ILE A 196 -6.56 9.38 0.99
CA ILE A 196 -7.02 9.01 -0.35
C ILE A 196 -5.91 8.26 -1.07
N THR A 197 -6.28 7.30 -1.90
CA THR A 197 -5.34 6.57 -2.76
C THR A 197 -5.85 6.55 -4.20
N ILE A 198 -4.94 6.37 -5.14
CA ILE A 198 -5.22 6.18 -6.57
C ILE A 198 -4.08 5.39 -7.23
N HIS A 199 -4.41 4.45 -8.13
CA HIS A 199 -3.43 3.86 -9.03
C HIS A 199 -2.91 4.94 -9.97
N ASN A 200 -1.60 5.11 -10.03
CA ASN A 200 -0.94 6.20 -10.70
C ASN A 200 0.20 5.72 -11.59
N GLN A 201 0.14 6.08 -12.86
CA GLN A 201 1.23 5.84 -13.82
C GLN A 201 1.78 4.40 -13.72
N GLU A 202 0.86 3.45 -13.68
CA GLU A 202 1.17 2.03 -13.60
C GLU A 202 1.67 1.50 -14.94
N SER A 203 1.15 2.03 -16.06
CA SER A 203 1.53 1.73 -17.44
C SER A 203 1.91 3.00 -18.21
N GLU A 204 2.82 2.89 -19.19
CA GLU A 204 3.16 3.99 -20.12
C GLU A 204 1.94 4.44 -20.94
N GLU A 205 1.00 3.54 -21.18
CA GLU A 205 -0.21 3.78 -21.93
C GLU A 205 -1.12 4.84 -21.29
N GLU A 206 -1.01 5.07 -19.97
CA GLU A 206 -1.77 6.13 -19.31
C GLU A 206 -1.45 7.51 -19.89
N ASP A 207 -0.18 7.86 -19.95
CA ASP A 207 0.24 9.16 -20.45
C ASP A 207 -0.14 9.32 -21.93
N LEU A 208 0.09 8.29 -22.75
CA LEU A 208 -0.27 8.29 -24.16
C LEU A 208 -1.77 8.55 -24.37
N PHE A 209 -2.60 7.91 -23.56
CA PHE A 209 -4.05 8.08 -23.60
C PHE A 209 -4.46 9.52 -23.23
N PHE A 210 -3.92 10.08 -22.14
CA PHE A 210 -4.30 11.42 -21.67
C PHE A 210 -3.73 12.53 -22.55
N GLU A 211 -2.51 12.38 -23.07
CA GLU A 211 -1.88 13.39 -23.92
C GLU A 211 -2.49 13.42 -25.33
N LYS A 212 -2.71 12.24 -25.93
CA LYS A 212 -3.01 12.13 -27.36
C LYS A 212 -4.35 11.45 -27.67
N GLY A 213 -4.94 10.71 -26.73
CA GLY A 213 -6.12 9.87 -26.97
C GLY A 213 -5.79 8.63 -27.80
N GLU A 214 -4.57 8.16 -27.69
CA GLU A 214 -4.02 7.01 -28.41
C GLU A 214 -3.65 5.88 -27.45
N GLY A 215 -3.19 4.74 -27.96
CA GLY A 215 -2.63 3.65 -27.19
C GLY A 215 -3.63 2.57 -26.81
N ASP A 216 -3.17 1.68 -25.97
CA ASP A 216 -3.82 0.40 -25.71
C ASP A 216 -5.07 0.50 -24.83
N PHE A 217 -5.28 1.63 -24.14
CA PHE A 217 -6.55 1.90 -23.46
C PHE A 217 -7.74 1.94 -24.44
N LEU A 218 -7.54 2.35 -25.70
CA LEU A 218 -8.59 2.27 -26.71
C LEU A 218 -9.00 0.82 -27.01
N ARG A 219 -8.01 -0.09 -27.04
CA ARG A 219 -8.25 -1.53 -27.16
C ARG A 219 -9.03 -2.07 -25.97
N MET A 220 -8.67 -1.64 -24.74
CA MET A 220 -9.37 -2.02 -23.52
C MET A 220 -10.84 -1.58 -23.58
N PHE A 221 -11.13 -0.33 -23.87
CA PHE A 221 -12.50 0.16 -23.96
C PHE A 221 -13.31 -0.59 -25.01
N LYS A 222 -12.72 -0.83 -26.19
CA LYS A 222 -13.38 -1.63 -27.24
C LYS A 222 -13.67 -3.06 -26.77
N LYS A 223 -12.70 -3.71 -26.10
CA LYS A 223 -12.83 -5.08 -25.57
C LYS A 223 -13.90 -5.16 -24.49
N MET A 224 -14.06 -4.10 -23.68
CA MET A 224 -15.10 -3.98 -22.65
C MET A 224 -16.45 -3.47 -23.21
N ASN A 225 -16.56 -3.27 -24.51
CA ASN A 225 -17.74 -2.70 -25.16
C ASN A 225 -18.14 -1.32 -24.59
N ILE A 226 -17.15 -0.49 -24.30
CA ILE A 226 -17.31 0.88 -23.81
C ILE A 226 -17.15 1.84 -24.99
N ASP A 227 -18.17 2.65 -25.28
CA ASP A 227 -18.06 3.76 -26.23
C ASP A 227 -17.24 4.89 -25.64
N ASN A 228 -16.06 5.16 -26.21
CA ASN A 228 -15.15 6.21 -25.76
C ASN A 228 -15.22 7.48 -26.63
N SER A 229 -16.23 7.61 -27.50
CA SER A 229 -16.34 8.72 -28.47
C SER A 229 -16.54 10.10 -27.82
N PHE A 230 -17.01 10.13 -26.56
CA PHE A 230 -17.19 11.37 -25.78
C PHE A 230 -15.87 11.95 -25.25
N TYR A 231 -14.82 11.16 -25.16
CA TYR A 231 -13.55 11.57 -24.56
C TYR A 231 -12.72 12.41 -25.53
N GLN A 232 -12.14 13.48 -25.00
CA GLN A 232 -11.16 14.32 -25.70
C GLN A 232 -9.85 14.36 -24.93
N PRO A 233 -8.70 14.11 -25.57
CA PRO A 233 -7.40 14.12 -24.92
C PRO A 233 -7.12 15.47 -24.24
N ARG A 234 -6.57 15.42 -23.04
CA ARG A 234 -6.30 16.62 -22.23
C ARG A 234 -5.00 17.33 -22.60
N LYS A 235 -4.17 16.72 -23.44
CA LYS A 235 -2.83 17.21 -23.81
C LYS A 235 -1.92 17.43 -22.59
N LEU A 236 -2.11 16.64 -21.56
CA LEU A 236 -1.39 16.62 -20.28
C LEU A 236 -1.08 15.18 -19.94
N ARG A 237 0.03 14.93 -19.23
CA ARG A 237 0.34 13.63 -18.66
C ARG A 237 -0.75 13.20 -17.66
N SER A 238 -0.93 11.92 -17.49
CA SER A 238 -1.99 11.34 -16.64
C SER A 238 -2.09 12.03 -15.30
N LEU A 239 -1.00 12.04 -14.50
CA LEU A 239 -0.95 12.65 -13.17
C LEU A 239 -1.39 14.12 -13.16
N GLN A 240 -1.00 14.89 -14.18
CA GLN A 240 -1.30 16.32 -14.27
C GLN A 240 -2.80 16.59 -14.44
N THR A 241 -3.57 15.62 -14.96
CA THR A 241 -5.01 15.79 -15.24
C THR A 241 -5.87 15.77 -13.99
N TYR A 242 -5.43 15.08 -12.91
CA TYR A 242 -6.27 14.82 -11.75
C TYR A 242 -5.65 15.24 -10.40
N PHE A 243 -4.34 15.46 -10.33
CA PHE A 243 -3.66 15.70 -9.06
C PHE A 243 -4.31 16.79 -8.20
N GLN A 244 -4.77 17.87 -8.83
CA GLN A 244 -5.38 19.00 -8.14
C GLN A 244 -6.70 18.64 -7.42
N TYR A 245 -7.38 17.57 -7.82
CA TYR A 245 -8.61 17.10 -7.18
C TYR A 245 -8.41 16.67 -5.73
N PHE A 246 -7.19 16.31 -5.37
CA PHE A 246 -6.82 15.84 -4.03
C PHE A 246 -6.37 16.94 -3.05
N SER A 247 -6.43 18.21 -3.43
CA SER A 247 -5.90 19.32 -2.63
C SER A 247 -6.48 19.44 -1.21
N SER A 248 -7.65 18.89 -0.94
CA SER A 248 -8.31 18.87 0.37
C SER A 248 -8.02 17.60 1.20
N ALA A 249 -7.40 16.58 0.62
CA ALA A 249 -7.04 15.36 1.34
C ALA A 249 -5.89 15.62 2.33
N THR A 250 -5.94 14.98 3.50
CA THR A 250 -4.85 15.06 4.49
C THR A 250 -3.66 14.23 4.06
N SER A 251 -3.91 13.04 3.54
CA SER A 251 -2.89 12.13 2.99
C SER A 251 -3.32 11.65 1.61
N LEU A 252 -2.39 11.66 0.66
CA LEU A 252 -2.56 11.10 -0.68
C LEU A 252 -1.52 10.01 -0.91
N ILE A 253 -1.96 8.83 -1.30
CA ILE A 253 -1.11 7.70 -1.63
C ILE A 253 -1.23 7.46 -3.14
N LEU A 254 -0.17 7.75 -3.88
CA LEU A 254 -0.02 7.44 -5.30
C LEU A 254 0.57 6.03 -5.41
N VAL A 255 -0.12 5.11 -6.08
CA VAL A 255 0.26 3.69 -6.11
C VAL A 255 0.91 3.31 -7.44
N HIS A 256 1.84 2.39 -7.42
CA HIS A 256 2.70 1.89 -8.49
C HIS A 256 3.78 2.88 -8.91
N ASN A 257 3.44 4.01 -9.53
CA ASN A 257 4.38 5.05 -9.95
C ASN A 257 5.48 4.56 -10.91
N THR A 258 5.20 3.49 -11.67
CA THR A 258 6.18 2.79 -12.53
C THR A 258 6.78 3.72 -13.56
N PHE A 259 5.97 4.61 -14.13
CA PHE A 259 6.35 5.53 -15.21
C PHE A 259 6.36 7.00 -14.80
N THR A 260 6.48 7.27 -13.48
CA THR A 260 6.63 8.64 -12.94
C THR A 260 7.97 9.25 -13.36
N THR A 261 7.93 10.51 -13.79
CA THR A 261 9.11 11.25 -14.26
C THR A 261 9.40 12.47 -13.38
N GLN A 262 10.57 13.11 -13.58
CA GLN A 262 10.89 14.37 -12.89
C GLN A 262 9.86 15.47 -13.18
N ALA A 263 9.33 15.54 -14.39
CA ALA A 263 8.32 16.53 -14.77
C ALA A 263 7.01 16.36 -13.95
N ASP A 264 6.67 15.13 -13.58
CA ASP A 264 5.51 14.86 -12.72
C ASP A 264 5.77 15.32 -11.28
N LEU A 265 6.98 15.10 -10.78
CA LEU A 265 7.39 15.56 -9.44
C LEU A 265 7.42 17.10 -9.36
N ASP A 266 7.98 17.76 -10.38
CA ASP A 266 8.00 19.23 -10.48
C ASP A 266 6.57 19.79 -10.52
N PHE A 267 5.66 19.10 -11.22
CA PHE A 267 4.25 19.48 -11.26
C PHE A 267 3.60 19.32 -9.87
N ILE A 268 3.80 18.19 -9.19
CA ILE A 268 3.34 17.97 -7.82
C ILE A 268 3.81 19.09 -6.91
N ASP A 269 5.11 19.42 -6.92
CA ASP A 269 5.69 20.46 -6.07
C ASP A 269 5.10 21.83 -6.35
N SER A 270 4.74 22.12 -7.61
CA SER A 270 4.10 23.37 -8.00
C SER A 270 2.65 23.50 -7.55
N LYS A 271 1.95 22.39 -7.27
CA LYS A 271 0.50 22.34 -7.02
C LYS A 271 0.11 21.81 -5.65
N ARG A 272 1.01 21.10 -4.95
CA ARG A 272 0.68 20.48 -3.66
C ARG A 272 0.34 21.52 -2.59
N ASN A 273 -0.55 21.11 -1.70
CA ASN A 273 -0.76 21.82 -0.44
C ASN A 273 0.34 21.41 0.55
N ASN A 274 1.08 22.36 1.11
CA ASN A 274 2.19 22.10 2.05
C ASN A 274 1.78 21.33 3.33
N LYS A 275 0.49 21.24 3.64
CA LYS A 275 -0.04 20.47 4.77
C LYS A 275 -0.41 19.03 4.41
N GLN A 276 -0.44 18.71 3.14
CA GLN A 276 -0.80 17.38 2.65
C GLN A 276 0.42 16.47 2.67
N LEU A 277 0.27 15.27 3.24
CA LEU A 277 1.25 14.21 3.08
C LEU A 277 1.02 13.52 1.74
N ILE A 278 2.02 13.55 0.85
CA ILE A 278 2.01 12.79 -0.39
C ILE A 278 2.97 11.63 -0.23
N SER A 279 2.48 10.41 -0.46
CA SER A 279 3.22 9.16 -0.35
C SER A 279 3.22 8.44 -1.68
N PHE A 280 4.38 7.92 -2.07
CA PHE A 280 4.55 7.10 -3.27
C PHE A 280 4.60 5.63 -2.83
N CYS A 281 3.52 4.90 -3.07
CA CYS A 281 3.42 3.49 -2.73
C CYS A 281 4.01 2.64 -3.84
N LEU A 282 5.04 1.87 -3.51
CA LEU A 282 5.67 0.93 -4.42
C LEU A 282 5.15 -0.47 -4.16
N CYS A 283 4.77 -1.18 -5.23
CA CYS A 283 4.38 -2.58 -5.22
C CYS A 283 5.29 -3.35 -6.19
N PRO A 284 6.61 -3.45 -5.90
CA PRO A 284 7.59 -3.89 -6.89
C PRO A 284 7.30 -5.28 -7.47
N ASN A 285 6.83 -6.23 -6.68
CA ASN A 285 6.50 -7.55 -7.18
C ASN A 285 5.28 -7.53 -8.12
N ALA A 286 4.25 -6.74 -7.79
CA ALA A 286 3.10 -6.56 -8.67
C ALA A 286 3.48 -5.85 -9.97
N ASN A 287 4.33 -4.83 -9.91
CA ASN A 287 4.83 -4.12 -11.08
C ASN A 287 5.60 -5.07 -12.03
N LEU A 288 6.47 -5.94 -11.49
CA LEU A 288 7.16 -6.97 -12.28
C LEU A 288 6.19 -8.03 -12.82
N TYR A 289 5.18 -8.38 -12.05
CA TYR A 289 4.16 -9.36 -12.44
C TYR A 289 3.33 -8.85 -13.64
N ILE A 290 2.92 -7.59 -13.63
CA ILE A 290 2.01 -7.01 -14.61
C ILE A 290 2.79 -6.47 -15.83
N GLU A 291 3.71 -5.51 -15.59
CA GLU A 291 4.39 -4.71 -16.62
C GLU A 291 5.83 -5.15 -16.90
N ASP A 292 6.40 -6.10 -16.13
CA ASP A 292 7.82 -6.45 -16.17
C ASP A 292 8.75 -5.23 -15.99
N ALA A 293 8.32 -4.26 -15.21
CA ALA A 293 9.00 -2.99 -14.99
C ALA A 293 9.02 -2.63 -13.50
N LEU A 294 9.99 -1.83 -13.08
CA LEU A 294 10.08 -1.31 -11.72
C LEU A 294 9.94 0.22 -11.72
N PRO A 295 9.38 0.80 -10.65
CA PRO A 295 9.32 2.25 -10.50
C PRO A 295 10.73 2.86 -10.41
N PRO A 296 10.91 4.14 -10.77
CA PRO A 296 12.21 4.81 -10.77
C PRO A 296 12.65 5.19 -9.34
N VAL A 297 13.04 4.18 -8.53
CA VAL A 297 13.37 4.34 -7.10
C VAL A 297 14.47 5.38 -6.88
N ASP A 298 15.48 5.43 -7.75
CA ASP A 298 16.55 6.45 -7.69
C ASP A 298 16.01 7.88 -7.83
N LEU A 299 14.97 8.06 -8.64
CA LEU A 299 14.30 9.35 -8.77
C LEU A 299 13.65 9.75 -7.44
N PHE A 300 13.01 8.81 -6.77
CA PHE A 300 12.32 9.07 -5.49
C PHE A 300 13.30 9.37 -4.36
N LEU A 301 14.43 8.66 -4.32
CA LEU A 301 15.50 8.93 -3.36
C LEU A 301 16.12 10.31 -3.56
N ARG A 302 16.48 10.67 -4.80
CA ARG A 302 17.08 11.98 -5.10
C ARG A 302 16.16 13.16 -4.76
N ASN A 303 14.85 12.96 -4.86
CA ASN A 303 13.84 13.98 -4.52
C ASN A 303 13.37 13.87 -3.07
N ASN A 304 13.96 12.99 -2.25
CA ASN A 304 13.62 12.76 -0.83
C ASN A 304 12.10 12.57 -0.61
N LEU A 305 11.46 11.76 -1.47
CA LEU A 305 10.03 11.52 -1.43
C LEU A 305 9.65 10.61 -0.26
N ASN A 306 8.42 10.75 0.23
CA ASN A 306 7.87 9.83 1.21
C ASN A 306 7.42 8.54 0.50
N VAL A 307 8.31 7.55 0.47
CA VAL A 307 8.03 6.22 -0.10
C VAL A 307 7.39 5.32 0.95
N VAL A 308 6.41 4.52 0.54
CA VAL A 308 5.75 3.47 1.33
C VAL A 308 5.66 2.19 0.49
N ILE A 309 5.41 1.05 1.15
CA ILE A 309 5.37 -0.26 0.49
C ILE A 309 3.97 -0.83 0.52
N GLY A 310 3.53 -1.36 -0.61
CA GLY A 310 2.30 -2.15 -0.78
C GLY A 310 2.60 -3.49 -1.44
N THR A 311 1.67 -4.41 -1.37
CA THR A 311 1.77 -5.72 -2.03
C THR A 311 0.90 -5.85 -3.27
N ASP A 312 -0.05 -4.92 -3.44
CA ASP A 312 -1.16 -5.11 -4.36
C ASP A 312 -1.96 -6.39 -4.04
N SER A 313 -2.52 -7.07 -5.02
CA SER A 313 -3.38 -8.24 -4.86
C SER A 313 -2.63 -9.57 -5.04
N LEU A 314 -3.25 -10.67 -4.59
CA LEU A 314 -2.82 -12.01 -5.01
C LEU A 314 -3.17 -12.35 -6.46
N ALA A 315 -3.87 -11.48 -7.18
CA ALA A 315 -4.04 -11.59 -8.62
C ALA A 315 -2.80 -11.14 -9.39
N SER A 316 -1.98 -10.29 -8.78
CA SER A 316 -0.76 -9.67 -9.34
C SER A 316 0.51 -9.98 -8.52
N ASN A 317 0.43 -10.88 -7.55
CA ASN A 317 1.55 -11.19 -6.66
C ASN A 317 1.46 -12.64 -6.16
N HIS A 318 2.59 -13.26 -5.89
CA HIS A 318 2.63 -14.62 -5.34
C HIS A 318 2.27 -14.68 -3.86
N GLN A 319 2.46 -13.57 -3.12
CA GLN A 319 2.26 -13.50 -1.68
C GLN A 319 2.03 -12.06 -1.19
N LEU A 320 1.29 -11.89 -0.09
CA LEU A 320 1.13 -10.61 0.59
C LEU A 320 2.19 -10.49 1.69
N ASN A 321 3.41 -10.09 1.31
CA ASN A 321 4.57 -10.12 2.19
C ASN A 321 5.50 -8.91 1.95
N ILE A 322 5.50 -7.98 2.88
CA ILE A 322 6.29 -6.75 2.80
C ILE A 322 7.80 -7.04 2.75
N LEU A 323 8.30 -8.06 3.47
CA LEU A 323 9.73 -8.40 3.40
C LEU A 323 10.14 -8.81 1.98
N GLU A 324 9.30 -9.54 1.26
CA GLU A 324 9.60 -9.94 -0.13
C GLU A 324 9.59 -8.73 -1.09
N GLU A 325 8.74 -7.74 -0.85
CA GLU A 325 8.81 -6.46 -1.59
C GLU A 325 10.14 -5.75 -1.33
N LEU A 326 10.59 -5.70 -0.06
CA LEU A 326 11.89 -5.12 0.29
C LEU A 326 13.07 -5.87 -0.34
N LYS A 327 13.01 -7.21 -0.41
CA LYS A 327 14.03 -8.03 -1.09
C LYS A 327 14.12 -7.69 -2.57
N THR A 328 12.98 -7.55 -3.24
CA THR A 328 12.93 -7.17 -4.65
C THR A 328 13.54 -5.79 -4.88
N ILE A 329 13.27 -4.82 -4.01
CA ILE A 329 13.91 -3.50 -4.08
C ILE A 329 15.42 -3.64 -3.84
N ASN A 330 15.83 -4.30 -2.75
CA ASN A 330 17.25 -4.44 -2.41
C ASN A 330 18.07 -5.15 -3.49
N LYS A 331 17.48 -6.12 -4.18
CA LYS A 331 18.11 -6.84 -5.29
C LYS A 331 18.37 -5.94 -6.50
N ASN A 332 17.43 -5.06 -6.82
CA ASN A 332 17.51 -4.19 -8.00
C ASN A 332 18.18 -2.84 -7.71
N PHE A 333 18.20 -2.42 -6.43
CA PHE A 333 18.78 -1.16 -5.95
C PHE A 333 19.62 -1.43 -4.68
N PRO A 334 20.75 -2.14 -4.80
CA PRO A 334 21.54 -2.65 -3.66
C PRO A 334 22.25 -1.55 -2.85
N GLU A 335 22.29 -0.33 -3.35
CA GLU A 335 22.81 0.86 -2.66
C GLU A 335 21.85 1.41 -1.59
N ILE A 336 20.57 0.99 -1.58
CA ILE A 336 19.62 1.45 -0.59
C ILE A 336 19.90 0.78 0.75
N GLU A 337 20.14 1.60 1.75
CA GLU A 337 20.37 1.11 3.11
C GLU A 337 19.12 0.44 3.69
N THR A 338 19.32 -0.64 4.46
CA THR A 338 18.24 -1.37 5.13
C THR A 338 17.41 -0.46 6.04
N GLU A 339 18.04 0.53 6.68
CA GLU A 339 17.35 1.55 7.47
C GLU A 339 16.30 2.31 6.66
N THR A 340 16.60 2.65 5.42
CA THR A 340 15.66 3.31 4.49
C THR A 340 14.51 2.37 4.13
N LEU A 341 14.80 1.13 3.77
CA LEU A 341 13.79 0.10 3.47
C LEU A 341 12.84 -0.13 4.65
N LEU A 342 13.39 -0.21 5.88
CA LEU A 342 12.58 -0.39 7.08
C LEU A 342 11.71 0.83 7.39
N LYS A 343 12.19 2.06 7.14
CA LYS A 343 11.34 3.26 7.24
C LYS A 343 10.13 3.19 6.30
N TRP A 344 10.36 2.78 5.05
CA TRP A 344 9.29 2.65 4.05
C TRP A 344 8.24 1.62 4.46
N ALA A 345 8.69 0.51 5.02
CA ALA A 345 7.84 -0.60 5.46
C ALA A 345 7.15 -0.37 6.82
N THR A 346 7.53 0.64 7.59
CA THR A 346 7.02 0.88 8.95
C THR A 346 6.46 2.28 9.13
N ILE A 347 7.28 3.25 9.61
CA ILE A 347 6.78 4.57 10.01
C ILE A 347 6.20 5.39 8.85
N ASN A 348 6.75 5.29 7.64
CA ASN A 348 6.22 6.00 6.50
C ASN A 348 4.81 5.50 6.14
N GLY A 349 4.62 4.16 6.12
CA GLY A 349 3.32 3.53 5.89
C GLY A 349 2.31 3.91 6.98
N ALA A 350 2.73 3.90 8.26
CA ALA A 350 1.86 4.31 9.37
C ALA A 350 1.39 5.76 9.21
N ARG A 351 2.28 6.69 8.85
CA ARG A 351 1.93 8.10 8.58
C ARG A 351 1.00 8.22 7.37
N ALA A 352 1.28 7.49 6.29
CA ALA A 352 0.44 7.52 5.09
C ALA A 352 -1.00 7.10 5.40
N LEU A 353 -1.19 6.10 6.27
CA LEU A 353 -2.51 5.62 6.71
C LEU A 353 -3.07 6.37 7.93
N GLN A 354 -2.38 7.42 8.45
CA GLN A 354 -2.75 8.16 9.65
C GLN A 354 -2.87 7.27 10.92
N MET A 355 -1.96 6.29 11.05
CA MET A 355 -1.87 5.34 12.17
C MET A 355 -0.58 5.51 12.98
N GLU A 356 0.17 6.57 12.78
CA GLU A 356 1.47 6.81 13.43
C GLU A 356 1.37 7.11 14.93
N SER A 357 0.18 7.38 15.45
CA SER A 357 -0.05 7.47 16.91
C SER A 357 0.16 6.15 17.63
N ASP A 358 -0.06 5.03 16.94
CA ASP A 358 -0.06 3.69 17.54
C ASP A 358 1.00 2.76 16.94
N LEU A 359 1.36 2.98 15.67
CA LEU A 359 2.18 2.08 14.85
C LEU A 359 3.44 2.74 14.29
N GLY A 360 4.25 1.92 13.63
CA GLY A 360 5.36 2.30 12.75
C GLY A 360 6.68 2.62 13.46
N SER A 361 6.71 2.80 14.78
CA SER A 361 7.93 3.13 15.52
C SER A 361 7.87 2.68 16.98
N PHE A 362 9.04 2.44 17.59
CA PHE A 362 9.17 2.18 19.01
C PHE A 362 9.22 3.50 19.77
N GLU A 363 8.06 4.05 20.10
CA GLU A 363 7.89 5.30 20.82
C GLU A 363 6.86 5.15 21.94
N LYS A 364 6.98 5.99 22.97
CA LYS A 364 6.15 5.92 24.18
C LYS A 364 4.65 6.02 23.84
N GLY A 365 3.90 5.07 24.33
CA GLY A 365 2.46 4.98 24.14
C GLY A 365 2.03 4.04 23.02
N LYS A 366 2.90 3.73 22.06
CA LYS A 366 2.59 2.88 20.89
C LYS A 366 2.67 1.39 21.20
N THR A 367 1.90 0.61 20.40
CA THR A 367 1.94 -0.85 20.36
C THR A 367 2.20 -1.31 18.90
N PRO A 368 3.41 -1.05 18.37
CA PRO A 368 3.65 -1.16 16.93
C PRO A 368 3.81 -2.60 16.43
N GLY A 369 3.70 -3.62 17.31
CA GLY A 369 4.15 -4.98 17.03
C GLY A 369 5.68 -5.08 17.08
N ILE A 370 6.18 -6.30 17.22
CA ILE A 370 7.63 -6.57 17.30
C ILE A 370 7.96 -7.69 16.34
N LEU A 371 8.81 -7.39 15.36
CA LEU A 371 9.30 -8.34 14.37
C LEU A 371 10.79 -8.61 14.58
N LEU A 372 11.18 -9.82 14.26
CA LEU A 372 12.56 -10.24 14.07
C LEU A 372 12.76 -10.58 12.59
N ILE A 373 13.71 -9.93 11.94
CA ILE A 373 14.21 -10.32 10.62
C ILE A 373 15.41 -11.21 10.86
N GLU A 374 15.21 -12.51 10.64
CA GLU A 374 16.26 -13.55 10.75
C GLU A 374 17.05 -13.66 9.46
N ASN A 375 18.26 -14.21 9.51
CA ASN A 375 19.15 -14.43 8.37
C ASN A 375 19.51 -13.15 7.60
N ALA A 376 19.56 -12.02 8.31
CA ALA A 376 20.19 -10.81 7.78
C ALA A 376 21.71 -11.00 7.77
N ASP A 377 22.38 -10.52 6.70
CA ASP A 377 23.85 -10.51 6.63
C ASP A 377 24.36 -9.20 7.20
N ASP A 378 24.90 -9.23 8.43
CA ASP A 378 25.18 -8.04 9.23
C ASP A 378 23.93 -7.14 9.33
N LYS A 379 23.91 -6.00 8.66
CA LYS A 379 22.76 -5.08 8.60
C LYS A 379 21.84 -5.28 7.39
N LYS A 380 22.21 -6.15 6.45
CA LYS A 380 21.53 -6.23 5.15
C LYS A 380 20.44 -7.28 5.14
N ILE A 381 19.28 -6.89 4.59
CA ILE A 381 18.24 -7.83 4.16
C ILE A 381 18.79 -8.61 2.97
N THR A 382 18.65 -9.94 3.01
CA THR A 382 19.13 -10.86 1.97
C THR A 382 17.97 -11.69 1.43
N GLU A 383 18.18 -12.44 0.34
CA GLU A 383 17.19 -13.41 -0.18
C GLU A 383 16.79 -14.46 0.89
N GLU A 384 17.71 -14.83 1.80
CA GLU A 384 17.47 -15.79 2.86
C GLU A 384 16.78 -15.20 4.10
N SER A 385 16.62 -13.88 4.15
CA SER A 385 16.00 -13.22 5.31
C SER A 385 14.55 -13.66 5.46
N LYS A 386 14.11 -13.87 6.71
CA LYS A 386 12.75 -14.27 7.06
C LYS A 386 12.23 -13.41 8.18
N VAL A 387 10.94 -13.18 8.20
CA VAL A 387 10.29 -12.47 9.29
C VAL A 387 9.70 -13.46 10.30
N LYS A 388 9.86 -13.15 11.59
CA LYS A 388 9.20 -13.81 12.70
C LYS A 388 8.53 -12.76 13.58
N ARG A 389 7.25 -12.92 13.82
CA ARG A 389 6.52 -12.07 14.77
C ARG A 389 6.85 -12.50 16.18
N LEU A 390 7.31 -11.58 17.02
CA LEU A 390 7.61 -11.83 18.46
C LEU A 390 6.44 -11.41 19.36
N LEU A 391 5.72 -10.33 18.94
CA LEU A 391 4.47 -9.85 19.54
C LEU A 391 3.57 -9.21 18.49
#